data_71ee839b0bf8754a03005e78b3cff542
#
_entry.id   71ee839b0bf8754a03005e78b3cff542
#
_cell.length_a   1.000
_cell.length_b   1.000
_cell.length_c   1.000
_cell.angle_alpha   90.00
_cell.angle_beta   90.00
_cell.angle_gamma   90.00
#
_symmetry.space_group_name_H-M   'P 1'
#
loop_
_entity.id
_entity.type
_entity.pdbx_description
1 polymer ?
#
loop_
_entity_poly.entity_id
_entity_poly.type
_entity_poly.pdbx_seq_one_letter_code
_entity_poly.pdbx_strand_id
1 'polypeptide(L)'
;MMERAYAAGRSTDWEKLMFQTALSQKYDLSISGGTDKMRIAASMGYVDQDGMVVTGSGYQRANVRVNVDYDVYKWLSVGFNSSFIKSKKEKESGNFTDHITRSPYAMPFDEYGNIQEYINDSGDKNPFYLAERIKNDVHADITRLNGFIDIKPFKGFSYRFNAAYYNRYQEEGSYKK
;
A
#
# COMPACT_ATOMS: atom_id res chain seq x y z
N MET A 1 17.62 32.28 13.24
CA MET A 1 17.71 30.85 13.59
C MET A 1 18.95 30.21 12.96
N MET A 2 19.11 30.22 11.64
CA MET A 2 20.25 29.60 10.93
C MET A 2 21.61 30.22 11.28
N GLU A 3 21.72 31.54 11.44
CA GLU A 3 22.98 32.21 11.86
C GLU A 3 23.44 31.75 13.24
N ARG A 4 22.50 31.56 14.17
CA ARG A 4 22.83 31.05 15.52
C ARG A 4 23.30 29.57 15.46
N ALA A 5 22.69 28.77 14.59
CA ALA A 5 23.11 27.38 14.38
C ALA A 5 24.52 27.32 13.78
N TYR A 6 24.79 28.14 12.77
CA TYR A 6 26.12 28.25 12.18
C TYR A 6 27.18 28.70 13.20
N ALA A 7 26.90 29.77 13.95
CA ALA A 7 27.79 30.27 14.96
C ALA A 7 28.07 29.28 16.11
N ALA A 8 27.11 28.41 16.42
CA ALA A 8 27.20 27.37 17.41
C ALA A 8 27.77 26.04 16.85
N GLY A 9 28.17 26.01 15.56
CA GLY A 9 28.69 24.80 14.91
C GLY A 9 27.67 23.67 14.80
N ARG A 10 26.36 23.96 14.89
CA ARG A 10 25.29 22.97 14.78
C ARG A 10 24.92 22.75 13.32
N SER A 11 24.80 21.51 12.92
CA SER A 11 24.29 21.14 11.60
C SER A 11 23.32 19.98 11.71
N THR A 12 22.34 19.97 10.81
CA THR A 12 21.33 18.91 10.70
C THR A 12 21.65 18.05 9.50
N ASP A 13 21.83 16.77 9.75
CA ASP A 13 21.90 15.74 8.72
C ASP A 13 20.46 15.33 8.38
N TRP A 14 19.87 16.01 7.37
CA TRP A 14 18.49 15.80 6.96
C TRP A 14 18.28 14.41 6.38
N GLU A 15 19.26 13.86 5.67
CA GLU A 15 19.16 12.52 5.11
C GLU A 15 19.02 11.49 6.22
N LYS A 16 19.88 11.55 7.23
CA LYS A 16 19.81 10.64 8.38
C LYS A 16 18.54 10.79 9.22
N LEU A 17 17.98 12.01 9.30
CA LEU A 17 16.75 12.28 10.05
C LEU A 17 15.50 11.86 9.29
N MET A 18 15.48 12.00 7.97
CA MET A 18 14.29 11.78 7.15
C MET A 18 14.15 10.34 6.69
N PHE A 19 15.24 9.60 6.62
CA PHE A 19 15.23 8.22 6.14
C PHE A 19 15.44 7.21 7.26
N GLN A 20 14.73 6.10 7.13
CA GLN A 20 14.84 4.95 8.00
C GLN A 20 14.99 3.65 7.19
N THR A 21 15.52 2.62 7.83
CA THR A 21 15.44 1.28 7.26
C THR A 21 13.99 0.83 7.23
N ALA A 22 13.44 0.62 6.04
CA ALA A 22 12.08 0.14 5.86
C ALA A 22 12.04 -1.40 5.95
N LEU A 23 11.19 -1.91 6.83
CA LEU A 23 10.92 -3.33 6.94
C LEU A 23 9.72 -3.68 6.04
N SER A 24 9.84 -4.77 5.28
CA SER A 24 8.74 -5.33 4.51
C SER A 24 8.48 -6.76 4.97
N GLN A 25 7.24 -7.03 5.39
CA GLN A 25 6.79 -8.33 5.83
C GLN A 25 5.69 -8.83 4.88
N LYS A 26 5.81 -10.09 4.48
CA LYS A 26 4.84 -10.74 3.60
C LYS A 26 4.49 -12.11 4.15
N TYR A 27 3.19 -12.36 4.28
CA TYR A 27 2.63 -13.62 4.74
C TYR A 27 1.68 -14.13 3.67
N ASP A 28 1.91 -15.36 3.20
CA ASP A 28 1.04 -16.01 2.24
C ASP A 28 0.65 -17.40 2.77
N LEU A 29 -0.63 -17.71 2.72
CA LEU A 29 -1.17 -19.02 3.02
C LEU A 29 -2.00 -19.49 1.84
N SER A 30 -1.81 -20.72 1.41
CA SER A 30 -2.61 -21.33 0.37
C SER A 30 -2.98 -22.77 0.71
N ILE A 31 -4.19 -23.13 0.33
CA ILE A 31 -4.70 -24.50 0.43
C ILE A 31 -5.36 -24.86 -0.88
N SER A 32 -5.15 -26.08 -1.33
CA SER A 32 -5.83 -26.61 -2.51
C SER A 32 -6.20 -28.07 -2.28
N GLY A 33 -7.28 -28.46 -2.90
CA GLY A 33 -7.76 -29.83 -2.83
C GLY A 33 -8.82 -30.08 -3.89
N GLY A 34 -9.24 -31.31 -4.01
CA GLY A 34 -10.26 -31.64 -4.98
C GLY A 34 -10.56 -33.13 -5.07
N THR A 35 -11.43 -33.44 -5.99
CA THR A 35 -11.82 -34.77 -6.43
C THR A 35 -11.60 -34.87 -7.93
N ASP A 36 -11.90 -36.03 -8.52
CA ASP A 36 -11.85 -36.18 -9.97
C ASP A 36 -12.72 -35.19 -10.74
N LYS A 37 -13.75 -34.62 -10.09
CA LYS A 37 -14.70 -33.70 -10.70
C LYS A 37 -14.57 -32.25 -10.22
N MET A 38 -13.97 -32.01 -9.08
CA MET A 38 -13.92 -30.67 -8.47
C MET A 38 -12.51 -30.34 -8.01
N ARG A 39 -12.07 -29.15 -8.33
CA ARG A 39 -10.83 -28.55 -7.86
C ARG A 39 -11.14 -27.25 -7.14
N ILE A 40 -10.59 -27.10 -5.94
CA ILE A 40 -10.73 -25.89 -5.14
C ILE A 40 -9.32 -25.43 -4.74
N ALA A 41 -9.07 -24.15 -4.88
CA ALA A 41 -7.88 -23.50 -4.35
C ALA A 41 -8.28 -22.21 -3.67
N ALA A 42 -7.81 -22.03 -2.44
CA ALA A 42 -7.98 -20.80 -1.68
C ALA A 42 -6.62 -20.26 -1.24
N SER A 43 -6.44 -18.98 -1.28
CA SER A 43 -5.23 -18.33 -0.79
C SER A 43 -5.56 -17.02 -0.10
N MET A 44 -4.79 -16.69 0.93
CA MET A 44 -4.79 -15.40 1.58
C MET A 44 -3.36 -14.88 1.66
N GLY A 45 -3.22 -13.57 1.54
CA GLY A 45 -1.93 -12.90 1.67
C GLY A 45 -2.08 -11.61 2.45
N TYR A 46 -1.06 -11.29 3.21
CA TYR A 46 -0.93 -10.02 3.91
C TYR A 46 0.46 -9.45 3.67
N VAL A 47 0.51 -8.18 3.33
CA VAL A 47 1.75 -7.42 3.15
C VAL A 47 1.69 -6.22 4.08
N ASP A 48 2.74 -6.02 4.85
CA ASP A 48 2.98 -4.84 5.66
C ASP A 48 4.36 -4.30 5.32
N GLN A 49 4.40 -3.08 4.85
CA GLN A 49 5.62 -2.46 4.36
C GLN A 49 5.74 -1.06 4.95
N ASP A 50 6.80 -0.87 5.73
CA ASP A 50 7.18 0.45 6.20
C ASP A 50 7.70 1.30 5.03
N GLY A 51 7.52 2.61 5.13
CA GLY A 51 8.18 3.53 4.22
C GLY A 51 9.59 3.88 4.64
N MET A 52 10.41 4.23 3.66
CA MET A 52 11.76 4.72 3.93
C MET A 52 11.78 6.13 4.53
N VAL A 53 10.70 6.90 4.37
CA VAL A 53 10.58 8.26 4.90
C VAL A 53 9.86 8.22 6.25
N VAL A 54 10.48 8.80 7.27
CA VAL A 54 9.98 8.78 8.67
C VAL A 54 8.63 9.52 8.81
N THR A 55 8.37 10.51 7.97
CA THR A 55 7.19 11.40 8.06
C THR A 55 5.92 10.84 7.44
N GLY A 56 5.71 9.54 7.51
CA GLY A 56 4.47 8.89 7.12
C GLY A 56 4.53 8.35 5.70
N SER A 57 5.04 7.17 5.57
CA SER A 57 4.95 6.38 4.37
C SER A 57 4.83 4.92 4.78
N GLY A 58 3.76 4.28 4.40
CA GLY A 58 3.50 2.88 4.72
C GLY A 58 2.51 2.29 3.75
N TYR A 59 2.54 0.98 3.59
CA TYR A 59 1.63 0.26 2.73
C TYR A 59 1.22 -1.06 3.36
N GLN A 60 -0.08 -1.23 3.54
CA GLN A 60 -0.68 -2.47 4.02
C GLN A 60 -1.64 -3.02 2.98
N ARG A 61 -1.60 -4.32 2.75
CA ARG A 61 -2.50 -4.99 1.83
C ARG A 61 -2.87 -6.38 2.32
N ALA A 62 -4.16 -6.63 2.41
CA ALA A 62 -4.73 -7.97 2.58
C ALA A 62 -5.38 -8.41 1.26
N ASN A 63 -5.22 -9.67 0.90
CA ASN A 63 -5.91 -10.25 -0.24
C ASN A 63 -6.40 -11.65 0.08
N VAL A 64 -7.56 -11.97 -0.48
CA VAL A 64 -8.14 -13.32 -0.46
C VAL A 64 -8.51 -13.69 -1.88
N ARG A 65 -8.21 -14.93 -2.27
CA ARG A 65 -8.56 -15.48 -3.57
C ARG A 65 -9.15 -16.88 -3.37
N VAL A 66 -10.22 -17.14 -4.09
CA VAL A 66 -10.85 -18.47 -4.15
C VAL A 66 -11.12 -18.82 -5.60
N ASN A 67 -10.69 -20.01 -6.00
CA ASN A 67 -10.91 -20.58 -7.32
C ASN A 67 -11.61 -21.93 -7.14
N VAL A 68 -12.65 -22.16 -7.93
CA VAL A 68 -13.41 -23.41 -7.94
C VAL A 68 -13.65 -23.79 -9.38
N ASP A 69 -13.24 -24.99 -9.75
CA ASP A 69 -13.55 -25.61 -11.04
C ASP A 69 -14.35 -26.89 -10.78
N TYR A 70 -15.42 -27.08 -11.52
CA TYR A 70 -16.29 -28.24 -11.38
C TYR A 70 -16.68 -28.84 -12.73
N ASP A 71 -16.35 -30.08 -12.93
CA ASP A 71 -16.72 -30.90 -14.10
C ASP A 71 -18.11 -31.52 -13.84
N VAL A 72 -19.17 -30.80 -14.23
CA VAL A 72 -20.57 -31.19 -14.01
C VAL A 72 -20.87 -32.49 -14.78
N TYR A 73 -20.46 -32.51 -16.04
CA TYR A 73 -20.55 -33.66 -16.94
C TYR A 73 -19.25 -33.77 -17.76
N LYS A 74 -19.04 -34.90 -18.43
CA LYS A 74 -17.86 -35.05 -19.32
C LYS A 74 -17.77 -33.99 -20.44
N TRP A 75 -18.88 -33.36 -20.75
CA TRP A 75 -19.00 -32.35 -21.79
C TRP A 75 -19.25 -30.93 -21.23
N LEU A 76 -19.42 -30.76 -19.90
CA LEU A 76 -19.74 -29.48 -19.26
C LEU A 76 -18.88 -29.26 -18.02
N SER A 77 -18.08 -28.23 -18.05
CA SER A 77 -17.33 -27.74 -16.88
C SER A 77 -17.73 -26.29 -16.58
N VAL A 78 -17.78 -25.95 -15.31
CA VAL A 78 -18.01 -24.59 -14.81
C VAL A 78 -16.89 -24.19 -13.86
N GLY A 79 -16.57 -22.92 -13.84
CA GLY A 79 -15.56 -22.43 -12.91
C GLY A 79 -15.90 -21.04 -12.41
N PHE A 80 -15.42 -20.76 -11.21
CA PHE A 80 -15.57 -19.48 -10.55
C PHE A 80 -14.25 -19.07 -9.90
N ASN A 81 -13.78 -17.87 -10.21
CA ASN A 81 -12.59 -17.28 -9.63
C ASN A 81 -12.97 -15.97 -8.96
N SER A 82 -12.58 -15.81 -7.71
CA SER A 82 -12.81 -14.58 -6.96
C SER A 82 -11.51 -14.07 -6.36
N SER A 83 -11.40 -12.74 -6.29
CA SER A 83 -10.28 -12.07 -5.64
C SER A 83 -10.77 -10.79 -4.99
N PHE A 84 -10.50 -10.67 -3.69
CA PHE A 84 -10.79 -9.50 -2.88
C PHE A 84 -9.46 -8.95 -2.36
N ILE A 85 -9.25 -7.66 -2.55
CA ILE A 85 -8.03 -6.97 -2.12
C ILE A 85 -8.46 -5.74 -1.35
N LYS A 86 -7.93 -5.57 -0.16
CA LYS A 86 -8.04 -4.35 0.64
C LYS A 86 -6.66 -3.79 0.91
N SER A 87 -6.45 -2.51 0.63
CA SER A 87 -5.16 -1.87 0.86
C SER A 87 -5.32 -0.50 1.50
N LYS A 88 -4.34 -0.17 2.33
CA LYS A 88 -4.15 1.15 2.92
C LYS A 88 -2.75 1.62 2.53
N LYS A 89 -2.65 2.84 2.02
CA LYS A 89 -1.39 3.51 1.75
C LYS A 89 -1.37 4.82 2.51
N GLU A 90 -0.38 5.02 3.35
CA GLU A 90 -0.09 6.30 3.96
C GLU A 90 0.78 7.11 3.00
N LYS A 91 0.32 8.31 2.67
CA LYS A 91 1.06 9.24 1.82
C LYS A 91 1.80 10.23 2.70
N GLU A 92 3.01 10.52 2.30
CA GLU A 92 3.81 11.56 2.92
C GLU A 92 3.15 12.93 2.83
N SER A 93 3.32 13.74 3.89
CA SER A 93 2.84 15.11 3.97
C SER A 93 3.93 16.06 3.48
N GLY A 94 4.06 16.24 2.17
CA GLY A 94 5.04 17.12 1.54
C GLY A 94 5.69 16.52 0.30
N ASN A 95 6.60 17.28 -0.30
CA ASN A 95 7.37 16.80 -1.44
C ASN A 95 8.69 16.18 -0.98
N PHE A 96 8.99 15.00 -1.47
CA PHE A 96 10.24 14.31 -1.18
C PHE A 96 11.48 15.18 -1.42
N THR A 97 11.49 15.93 -2.53
CA THR A 97 12.58 16.83 -2.88
C THR A 97 12.84 17.90 -1.82
N ASP A 98 11.77 18.41 -1.18
CA ASP A 98 11.88 19.44 -0.14
C ASP A 98 12.57 18.92 1.13
N HIS A 99 12.62 17.61 1.33
CA HIS A 99 13.23 17.01 2.51
C HIS A 99 14.76 16.85 2.38
N ILE A 100 15.27 16.65 1.18
CA ILE A 100 16.71 16.42 0.93
C ILE A 100 17.47 17.68 0.52
N THR A 101 16.77 18.71 0.04
CA THR A 101 17.40 19.98 -0.41
C THR A 101 17.46 21.06 0.65
N ARG A 102 17.15 20.73 1.92
CA ARG A 102 17.15 21.69 3.02
C ARG A 102 18.55 22.09 3.46
N SER A 103 18.69 23.34 3.91
CA SER A 103 19.95 23.81 4.49
C SER A 103 20.36 22.97 5.70
N PRO A 104 21.63 22.57 5.82
CA PRO A 104 22.12 21.86 7.00
C PRO A 104 22.03 22.71 8.30
N TYR A 105 21.88 24.02 8.18
CA TYR A 105 21.69 24.92 9.33
C TYR A 105 20.23 25.13 9.71
N ALA A 106 19.30 24.55 8.96
CA ALA A 106 17.90 24.54 9.36
C ALA A 106 17.68 23.52 10.49
N MET A 107 16.98 23.95 11.55
CA MET A 107 16.83 23.16 12.79
C MET A 107 15.40 22.68 12.95
N PRO A 108 15.14 21.37 12.85
CA PRO A 108 13.82 20.82 13.05
C PRO A 108 13.38 20.76 14.51
N PHE A 109 14.35 20.75 15.44
CA PHE A 109 14.11 20.65 16.87
C PHE A 109 14.71 21.84 17.62
N ASP A 110 14.08 22.24 18.71
CA ASP A 110 14.62 23.22 19.65
C ASP A 110 15.73 22.64 20.53
N GLU A 111 16.24 23.44 21.45
CA GLU A 111 17.33 23.02 22.36
C GLU A 111 16.88 21.95 23.37
N TYR A 112 15.57 21.77 23.54
CA TYR A 112 14.95 20.78 24.43
C TYR A 112 14.48 19.52 23.68
N GLY A 113 14.66 19.48 22.34
CA GLY A 113 14.25 18.37 21.51
C GLY A 113 12.79 18.41 21.04
N ASN A 114 12.07 19.53 21.26
CA ASN A 114 10.71 19.68 20.78
C ASN A 114 10.69 20.01 19.29
N ILE A 115 9.69 19.52 18.57
CA ILE A 115 9.48 19.79 17.14
C ILE A 115 9.08 21.25 16.96
N GLN A 116 9.84 22.00 16.19
CA GLN A 116 9.51 23.38 15.84
C GLN A 116 8.56 23.42 14.65
N GLU A 117 7.67 24.44 14.60
CA GLU A 117 6.77 24.62 13.46
C GLU A 117 7.52 25.03 12.19
N TYR A 118 8.56 25.86 12.32
CA TYR A 118 9.40 26.33 11.23
C TYR A 118 10.86 25.92 11.47
N ILE A 119 11.57 25.62 10.39
CA ILE A 119 12.96 25.15 10.45
C ILE A 119 13.99 26.26 10.23
N ASN A 120 13.55 27.42 9.76
CA ASN A 120 14.39 28.60 9.47
C ASN A 120 13.62 29.91 9.65
N ASP A 121 14.33 31.02 9.46
CA ASP A 121 13.76 32.37 9.57
C ASP A 121 12.95 32.77 8.32
N SER A 122 13.04 32.02 7.23
CA SER A 122 12.26 32.23 5.99
C SER A 122 10.84 31.65 6.06
N GLY A 123 10.49 30.96 7.13
CA GLY A 123 9.15 30.41 7.35
C GLY A 123 8.91 29.05 6.69
N ASP A 124 9.98 28.29 6.38
CA ASP A 124 9.82 26.94 5.86
C ASP A 124 9.28 26.00 6.93
N LYS A 125 8.20 25.31 6.57
CA LYS A 125 7.53 24.36 7.48
C LYS A 125 8.42 23.16 7.78
N ASN A 126 8.40 22.74 9.04
CA ASN A 126 9.07 21.54 9.49
C ASN A 126 8.31 20.29 9.02
N PRO A 127 8.94 19.35 8.31
CA PRO A 127 8.30 18.13 7.86
C PRO A 127 7.78 17.26 9.01
N PHE A 128 8.47 17.21 10.14
CA PHE A 128 8.02 16.47 11.33
C PHE A 128 6.76 17.12 11.94
N TYR A 129 6.69 18.43 11.99
CA TYR A 129 5.51 19.14 12.46
C TYR A 129 4.29 18.92 11.54
N LEU A 130 4.52 18.90 10.21
CA LEU A 130 3.47 18.60 9.25
C LEU A 130 2.99 17.16 9.37
N ALA A 131 3.91 16.20 9.56
CA ALA A 131 3.59 14.79 9.69
C ALA A 131 2.74 14.46 10.94
N GLU A 132 2.94 15.19 12.04
CA GLU A 132 2.10 15.04 13.24
C GLU A 132 0.67 15.58 13.04
N ARG A 133 0.51 16.57 12.16
CA ARG A 133 -0.75 17.30 11.99
C ARG A 133 -1.53 16.93 10.75
N ILE A 134 -0.86 16.44 9.72
CA ILE A 134 -1.47 16.09 8.44
C ILE A 134 -1.31 14.60 8.22
N LYS A 135 -2.42 13.89 8.14
CA LYS A 135 -2.45 12.48 7.73
C LYS A 135 -3.14 12.37 6.39
N ASN A 136 -2.46 11.78 5.43
CA ASN A 136 -2.97 11.50 4.09
C ASN A 136 -3.03 9.99 3.89
N ASP A 137 -4.23 9.45 3.93
CA ASP A 137 -4.47 8.01 3.76
C ASP A 137 -5.20 7.75 2.44
N VAL A 138 -4.79 6.69 1.75
CA VAL A 138 -5.51 6.15 0.59
C VAL A 138 -5.94 4.73 0.90
N HIS A 139 -7.24 4.52 0.92
CA HIS A 139 -7.84 3.20 1.04
C HIS A 139 -8.32 2.73 -0.33
N ALA A 140 -8.05 1.48 -0.68
CA ALA A 140 -8.58 0.91 -1.90
C ALA A 140 -9.08 -0.51 -1.67
N ASP A 141 -10.33 -0.75 -2.10
CA ASP A 141 -11.00 -2.03 -2.08
C ASP A 141 -11.23 -2.49 -3.52
N ILE A 142 -10.72 -3.66 -3.87
CA ILE A 142 -10.82 -4.21 -5.22
C ILE A 142 -11.49 -5.57 -5.15
N THR A 143 -12.57 -5.71 -5.91
CA THR A 143 -13.29 -6.98 -6.09
C THR A 143 -13.19 -7.42 -7.54
N ARG A 144 -12.76 -8.66 -7.75
CA ARG A 144 -12.77 -9.32 -9.06
C ARG A 144 -13.48 -10.64 -8.95
N LEU A 145 -14.48 -10.83 -9.78
CA LEU A 145 -15.23 -12.07 -9.90
C LEU A 145 -15.18 -12.49 -11.36
N ASN A 146 -14.93 -13.76 -11.62
CA ASN A 146 -14.97 -14.32 -12.95
C ASN A 146 -15.65 -15.69 -12.90
N GLY A 147 -16.64 -15.90 -13.71
CA GLY A 147 -17.29 -17.18 -13.92
C GLY A 147 -17.10 -17.64 -15.36
N PHE A 148 -16.90 -18.92 -15.58
CA PHE A 148 -16.85 -19.49 -16.92
C PHE A 148 -17.66 -20.79 -17.02
N ILE A 149 -18.11 -21.07 -18.24
CA ILE A 149 -18.78 -22.29 -18.63
C ILE A 149 -18.07 -22.83 -19.87
N ASP A 150 -17.57 -24.06 -19.78
CA ASP A 150 -16.97 -24.80 -20.89
C ASP A 150 -17.91 -25.90 -21.36
N ILE A 151 -18.25 -25.89 -22.65
CA ILE A 151 -19.14 -26.86 -23.27
C ILE A 151 -18.39 -27.58 -24.38
N LYS A 152 -18.28 -28.91 -24.26
CA LYS A 152 -17.62 -29.81 -25.22
C LYS A 152 -18.54 -30.98 -25.57
N PRO A 153 -19.63 -30.77 -26.32
CA PRO A 153 -20.69 -31.75 -26.49
C PRO A 153 -20.25 -32.96 -27.35
N PHE A 154 -19.32 -32.77 -28.27
CA PHE A 154 -18.76 -33.83 -29.10
C PHE A 154 -17.30 -33.53 -29.49
N LYS A 155 -16.60 -34.52 -29.97
CA LYS A 155 -15.19 -34.40 -30.34
C LYS A 155 -14.99 -33.37 -31.46
N GLY A 156 -14.06 -32.44 -31.23
CA GLY A 156 -13.72 -31.36 -32.18
C GLY A 156 -14.48 -30.06 -31.97
N PHE A 157 -15.48 -30.01 -31.08
CA PHE A 157 -16.19 -28.77 -30.70
C PHE A 157 -15.91 -28.38 -29.25
N SER A 158 -15.56 -27.09 -29.06
CA SER A 158 -15.37 -26.52 -27.73
C SER A 158 -15.88 -25.07 -27.73
N TYR A 159 -16.70 -24.74 -26.78
CA TYR A 159 -17.22 -23.39 -26.58
C TYR A 159 -17.01 -22.98 -25.13
N ARG A 160 -16.41 -21.78 -24.92
CA ARG A 160 -16.24 -21.18 -23.58
C ARG A 160 -16.97 -19.86 -23.51
N PHE A 161 -17.84 -19.74 -22.53
CA PHE A 161 -18.43 -18.48 -22.12
C PHE A 161 -17.78 -17.97 -20.83
N ASN A 162 -17.41 -16.70 -20.79
CA ASN A 162 -16.86 -16.04 -19.60
C ASN A 162 -17.68 -14.82 -19.24
N ALA A 163 -17.95 -14.64 -17.95
CA ALA A 163 -18.51 -13.42 -17.40
C ALA A 163 -17.59 -12.91 -16.29
N ALA A 164 -17.25 -11.65 -16.32
CA ALA A 164 -16.36 -11.02 -15.36
C ALA A 164 -16.99 -9.77 -14.76
N TYR A 165 -16.80 -9.61 -13.46
CA TYR A 165 -17.14 -8.40 -12.71
C TYR A 165 -15.88 -7.84 -12.07
N TYR A 166 -15.65 -6.54 -12.26
CA TYR A 166 -14.56 -5.81 -11.65
C TYR A 166 -15.10 -4.55 -10.99
N ASN A 167 -14.79 -4.37 -9.72
CA ASN A 167 -15.06 -3.15 -8.99
C ASN A 167 -13.82 -2.69 -8.25
N ARG A 168 -13.55 -1.40 -8.31
CA ARG A 168 -12.51 -0.73 -7.50
C ARG A 168 -13.14 0.50 -6.86
N TYR A 169 -13.17 0.49 -5.54
CA TYR A 169 -13.49 1.65 -4.74
C TYR A 169 -12.19 2.21 -4.15
N GLN A 170 -11.98 3.50 -4.28
CA GLN A 170 -10.82 4.16 -3.70
C GLN A 170 -11.28 5.44 -3.00
N GLU A 171 -10.83 5.59 -1.78
CA GLU A 171 -11.05 6.77 -0.94
C GLU A 171 -9.71 7.36 -0.57
N GLU A 172 -9.60 8.67 -0.69
CA GLU A 172 -8.43 9.45 -0.28
C GLU A 172 -8.87 10.47 0.75
N GLY A 173 -8.33 10.36 1.95
CA GLY A 173 -8.60 11.25 3.07
C GLY A 173 -7.37 12.08 3.42
N SER A 174 -7.57 13.39 3.64
CA SER A 174 -6.58 14.26 4.23
C SER A 174 -7.15 14.86 5.50
N TYR A 175 -6.52 14.59 6.63
CA TYR A 175 -6.95 15.07 7.94
C TYR A 175 -5.90 16.03 8.49
N LYS A 176 -6.36 17.21 8.92
CA LYS A 176 -5.55 18.18 9.67
C LYS A 176 -6.04 18.22 11.12
N LYS A 177 -5.10 18.11 12.06
CA LYS A 177 -5.33 18.36 13.49
C LYS A 177 -5.18 19.84 13.80
#